data_837076f9701d5fbc06953be158cb9f80
#
_entry.id   837076f9701d5fbc06953be158cb9f80
#
_cell.length_a   1.000
_cell.length_b   1.000
_cell.length_c   1.000
_cell.angle_alpha   90.00
_cell.angle_beta   90.00
_cell.angle_gamma   90.00
#
_symmetry.space_group_name_H-M   'P 1'
#
loop_
_entity.id
_entity.type
_entity.pdbx_description
1 polymer ?
#
loop_
_entity_poly.entity_id
_entity_poly.type
_entity_poly.pdbx_seq_one_letter_code
_entity_poly.pdbx_strand_id
1 'polypeptide(L)'
;MDHEGEILESYVTKKRDKSAALRFLKKALKRHDRAETIVTDGLRSYPAAMRNLSNLHRREMGRWQNNRAENSHLPFRRRERAMLRFRRTSTLRKFVSVHASFHNHFNSERHLIDRETYKTRRSAALTEWQSLAA
;
A
#
# COMPACT_ATOMS: atom_id res chain seq x y z
N MET A 1 -2.95 0.57 1.98
CA MET A 1 -3.76 -0.35 1.19
C MET A 1 -5.12 -0.42 1.82
N ASP A 2 -6.15 -0.34 1.02
CA ASP A 2 -7.53 -0.44 1.46
C ASP A 2 -8.06 -1.88 1.42
N HIS A 3 -9.35 -2.03 1.58
CA HIS A 3 -10.00 -3.33 1.58
C HIS A 3 -10.10 -3.93 0.16
N GLU A 4 -10.07 -3.12 -0.87
CA GLU A 4 -10.07 -3.53 -2.28
C GLU A 4 -8.67 -3.96 -2.76
N GLY A 5 -7.66 -3.75 -1.95
CA GLY A 5 -6.27 -4.11 -2.24
C GLY A 5 -5.48 -3.02 -2.96
N GLU A 6 -6.01 -1.82 -3.06
CA GLU A 6 -5.34 -0.69 -3.67
C GLU A 6 -4.28 -0.06 -2.76
N ILE A 7 -3.17 0.32 -3.33
CA ILE A 7 -2.11 1.06 -2.63
C ILE A 7 -2.52 2.53 -2.55
N LEU A 8 -2.99 2.95 -1.39
CA LEU A 8 -3.46 4.32 -1.16
C LEU A 8 -2.33 5.32 -1.03
N GLU A 9 -1.29 4.96 -0.29
CA GLU A 9 -0.17 5.85 -0.03
C GLU A 9 1.11 5.07 0.25
N SER A 10 2.24 5.63 -0.18
CA SER A 10 3.57 5.09 0.07
C SER A 10 4.50 6.18 0.58
N TYR A 11 5.27 5.89 1.60
CA TYR A 11 6.17 6.84 2.23
C TYR A 11 7.55 6.23 2.45
N VAL A 12 8.54 6.77 1.77
CA VAL A 12 9.94 6.31 1.87
C VAL A 12 10.72 7.21 2.83
N THR A 13 11.29 6.61 3.86
CA THR A 13 12.09 7.29 4.89
C THR A 13 13.35 6.50 5.21
N LYS A 14 14.39 7.19 5.67
CA LYS A 14 15.64 6.56 6.11
C LYS A 14 15.48 5.80 7.44
N LYS A 15 14.61 6.28 8.33
CA LYS A 15 14.37 5.69 9.66
C LYS A 15 12.87 5.40 9.83
N ARG A 16 12.57 4.29 10.49
CA ARG A 16 11.20 3.89 10.88
C ARG A 16 10.96 4.26 12.33
N ASP A 17 10.80 5.54 12.60
CA ASP A 17 10.54 6.08 13.93
C ASP A 17 9.11 6.64 14.06
N LYS A 18 8.76 7.09 15.27
CA LYS A 18 7.46 7.72 15.58
C LYS A 18 7.18 8.91 14.66
N SER A 19 8.19 9.73 14.36
CA SER A 19 8.06 10.94 13.51
C SER A 19 7.70 10.56 12.07
N ALA A 20 8.33 9.50 11.52
CA ALA A 20 8.02 8.99 10.19
C ALA A 20 6.60 8.39 10.14
N ALA A 21 6.22 7.61 11.15
CA ALA A 21 4.87 7.05 11.27
C ALA A 21 3.82 8.16 11.38
N LEU A 22 4.07 9.20 12.17
CA LEU A 22 3.16 10.35 12.32
C LEU A 22 2.97 11.10 10.99
N ARG A 23 4.05 11.37 10.26
CA ARG A 23 3.98 12.03 8.94
C ARG A 23 3.22 11.20 7.92
N PHE A 24 3.46 9.90 7.90
CA PHE A 24 2.74 8.97 7.04
C PHE A 24 1.24 8.96 7.35
N LEU A 25 0.88 8.77 8.62
CA LEU A 25 -0.52 8.73 9.05
C LEU A 25 -1.24 10.06 8.78
N LYS A 26 -0.62 11.20 9.07
CA LYS A 26 -1.19 12.52 8.73
C LYS A 26 -1.50 12.66 7.24
N LYS A 27 -0.55 12.22 6.39
CA LYS A 27 -0.72 12.30 4.94
C LYS A 27 -1.82 11.36 4.45
N ALA A 28 -1.84 10.13 4.94
CA ALA A 28 -2.84 9.14 4.57
C ALA A 28 -4.24 9.55 5.04
N LEU A 29 -4.40 9.96 6.29
CA LEU A 29 -5.68 10.40 6.83
C LEU A 29 -6.20 11.68 6.19
N LYS A 30 -5.34 12.62 5.82
CA LYS A 30 -5.76 13.83 5.10
C LYS A 30 -6.42 13.52 3.76
N ARG A 31 -5.99 12.43 3.09
CA ARG A 31 -6.54 12.00 1.80
C ARG A 31 -7.70 11.02 1.93
N HIS A 32 -7.68 10.19 2.97
CA HIS A 32 -8.54 9.03 3.15
C HIS A 32 -9.18 9.01 4.55
N ASP A 33 -9.71 10.13 5.02
CA ASP A 33 -10.22 10.34 6.38
C ASP A 33 -11.41 9.42 6.79
N ARG A 34 -11.97 8.71 5.82
CA ARG A 34 -13.13 7.81 6.04
C ARG A 34 -12.75 6.42 6.55
N ALA A 35 -11.49 6.17 6.87
CA ALA A 35 -11.10 4.88 7.43
C ALA A 35 -11.70 4.66 8.81
N GLU A 36 -12.63 3.73 8.93
CA GLU A 36 -13.21 3.31 10.22
C GLU A 36 -12.17 2.55 11.04
N THR A 37 -11.37 1.74 10.36
CA THR A 37 -10.36 0.87 10.97
C THR A 37 -9.00 1.06 10.32
N ILE A 38 -7.94 1.13 11.15
CA ILE A 38 -6.55 1.20 10.70
C ILE A 38 -5.81 -0.03 11.21
N VAL A 39 -5.48 -0.95 10.29
CA VAL A 39 -4.69 -2.14 10.62
C VAL A 39 -3.21 -1.80 10.60
N THR A 40 -2.49 -2.15 11.66
CA THR A 40 -1.05 -1.93 11.77
C THR A 40 -0.33 -3.21 12.18
N ASP A 41 0.94 -3.31 11.80
CA ASP A 41 1.84 -4.31 12.36
C ASP A 41 2.18 -4.01 13.84
N GLY A 42 2.94 -4.89 14.47
CA GLY A 42 3.34 -4.76 15.87
C GLY A 42 4.36 -3.65 16.19
N LEU A 43 4.74 -2.83 15.22
CA LEU A 43 5.74 -1.77 15.43
C LEU A 43 5.24 -0.71 16.42
N ARG A 44 6.01 -0.47 17.46
CA ARG A 44 5.68 0.48 18.54
C ARG A 44 5.53 1.94 18.09
N SER A 45 6.08 2.30 16.94
CA SER A 45 5.98 3.64 16.36
C SER A 45 4.56 4.02 15.95
N TYR A 46 3.74 3.07 15.49
CA TYR A 46 2.36 3.34 15.08
C TYR A 46 1.43 3.72 16.24
N PRO A 47 1.32 2.94 17.33
CA PRO A 47 0.47 3.36 18.45
C PRO A 47 0.92 4.68 19.07
N ALA A 48 2.22 4.96 19.12
CA ALA A 48 2.72 6.24 19.60
C ALA A 48 2.35 7.42 18.69
N ALA A 49 2.33 7.23 17.38
CA ALA A 49 1.88 8.23 16.42
C ALA A 49 0.34 8.40 16.45
N MET A 50 -0.41 7.31 16.56
CA MET A 50 -1.87 7.34 16.59
C MET A 50 -2.43 7.99 17.85
N ARG A 51 -1.75 7.86 19.00
CA ARG A 51 -2.09 8.63 20.21
C ARG A 51 -2.02 10.14 19.96
N ASN A 52 -0.98 10.60 19.29
CA ASN A 52 -0.84 12.02 18.95
C ASN A 52 -1.91 12.54 17.97
N LEU A 53 -2.56 11.63 17.22
CA LEU A 53 -3.64 11.96 16.29
C LEU A 53 -5.04 11.68 16.87
N SER A 54 -5.14 11.26 18.14
CA SER A 54 -6.39 10.85 18.80
C SER A 54 -7.15 9.74 18.08
N ASN A 55 -6.46 8.93 17.27
CA ASN A 55 -7.03 7.87 16.43
C ASN A 55 -6.70 6.45 16.92
N LEU A 56 -6.22 6.31 18.16
CA LEU A 56 -5.82 5.00 18.69
C LEU A 56 -6.99 4.00 18.77
N HIS A 57 -8.23 4.49 18.99
CA HIS A 57 -9.45 3.69 19.02
C HIS A 57 -9.78 3.01 17.69
N ARG A 58 -9.31 3.56 16.57
CA ARG A 58 -9.48 2.99 15.21
C ARG A 58 -8.45 1.91 14.87
N ARG A 59 -7.51 1.65 15.77
CA ARG A 59 -6.43 0.70 15.52
C ARG A 59 -6.89 -0.73 15.81
N GLU A 60 -6.71 -1.57 14.82
CA GLU A 60 -6.85 -3.02 14.96
C GLU A 60 -5.51 -3.74 14.79
N MET A 61 -5.32 -4.79 15.58
CA MET A 61 -4.20 -5.73 15.46
C MET A 61 -4.79 -7.13 15.39
N GLY A 62 -4.94 -7.65 14.20
CA GLY A 62 -5.36 -9.03 13.99
C GLY A 62 -4.31 -9.79 13.17
N ARG A 63 -4.04 -11.04 13.53
CA ARG A 63 -3.08 -11.90 12.80
C ARG A 63 -3.47 -12.02 11.32
N TRP A 64 -4.74 -12.23 11.04
CA TRP A 64 -5.26 -12.36 9.68
C TRP A 64 -5.23 -11.05 8.89
N GLN A 65 -5.56 -9.95 9.53
CA GLN A 65 -5.53 -8.61 8.92
C GLN A 65 -4.08 -8.18 8.63
N ASN A 66 -3.16 -8.48 9.55
CA ASN A 66 -1.73 -8.23 9.35
C ASN A 66 -1.15 -9.09 8.22
N ASN A 67 -1.49 -10.38 8.13
CA ASN A 67 -1.07 -11.26 7.03
C ASN A 67 -1.52 -10.72 5.67
N ARG A 68 -2.72 -10.17 5.59
CA ARG A 68 -3.22 -9.54 4.36
C ARG A 68 -2.40 -8.31 3.98
N ALA A 69 -2.10 -7.45 4.94
CA ALA A 69 -1.24 -6.28 4.74
C ALA A 69 0.19 -6.67 4.34
N GLU A 70 0.77 -7.70 4.96
CA GLU A 70 2.09 -8.23 4.61
C GLU A 70 2.11 -8.85 3.21
N ASN A 71 1.11 -9.63 2.85
CA ASN A 71 1.00 -10.22 1.51
C ASN A 71 0.90 -9.16 0.41
N SER A 72 0.35 -8.00 0.70
CA SER A 72 0.29 -6.88 -0.22
C SER A 72 1.67 -6.33 -0.61
N HIS A 73 2.67 -6.50 0.25
CA HIS A 73 4.05 -6.09 -0.04
C HIS A 73 4.82 -7.10 -0.89
N LEU A 74 4.34 -8.34 -1.05
CA LEU A 74 5.06 -9.37 -1.79
C LEU A 74 5.36 -9.02 -3.25
N PRO A 75 4.42 -8.47 -4.06
CA PRO A 75 4.71 -8.07 -5.43
C PRO A 75 5.84 -7.03 -5.50
N PHE A 76 5.80 -6.04 -4.61
CA PHE A 76 6.86 -5.04 -4.51
C PHE A 76 8.21 -5.66 -4.13
N ARG A 77 8.24 -6.52 -3.11
CA ARG A 77 9.45 -7.20 -2.64
C ARG A 77 10.09 -8.10 -3.71
N ARG A 78 9.27 -8.78 -4.50
CA ARG A 78 9.76 -9.60 -5.63
C ARG A 78 10.46 -8.73 -6.68
N ARG A 79 9.88 -7.59 -7.04
CA ARG A 79 10.46 -6.63 -7.98
C ARG A 79 11.75 -6.00 -7.43
N GLU A 80 11.73 -5.58 -6.19
CA GLU A 80 12.90 -5.03 -5.50
C GLU A 80 14.08 -6.01 -5.53
N ARG A 81 13.83 -7.30 -5.26
CA ARG A 81 14.86 -8.35 -5.32
C ARG A 81 15.39 -8.56 -6.73
N ALA A 82 14.53 -8.63 -7.72
CA ALA A 82 14.91 -8.79 -9.13
C ALA A 82 15.76 -7.62 -9.64
N MET A 83 15.57 -6.43 -9.10
CA MET A 83 16.35 -5.22 -9.41
C MET A 83 17.61 -5.05 -8.53
N LEU A 84 18.03 -6.08 -7.78
CA LEU A 84 19.19 -6.07 -6.88
C LEU A 84 19.12 -4.99 -5.80
N ARG A 85 17.91 -4.63 -5.37
CA ARG A 85 17.58 -3.60 -4.38
C ARG A 85 17.92 -2.17 -4.82
N PHE A 86 17.47 -1.21 -4.04
CA PHE A 86 17.69 0.21 -4.31
C PHE A 86 18.81 0.76 -3.43
N ARG A 87 19.83 1.35 -4.05
CA ARG A 87 20.95 2.00 -3.34
C ARG A 87 20.59 3.41 -2.84
N ARG A 88 19.67 4.10 -3.55
CA ARG A 88 19.29 5.49 -3.25
C ARG A 88 17.79 5.60 -2.94
N THR A 89 17.44 6.39 -1.93
CA THR A 89 16.04 6.65 -1.56
C THR A 89 15.27 7.37 -2.66
N SER A 90 15.92 8.21 -3.47
CA SER A 90 15.30 8.88 -4.61
C SER A 90 14.84 7.89 -5.68
N THR A 91 15.67 6.92 -6.02
CA THR A 91 15.33 5.86 -6.99
C THR A 91 14.20 4.97 -6.45
N LEU A 92 14.25 4.63 -5.15
CA LEU A 92 13.17 3.89 -4.50
C LEU A 92 11.85 4.67 -4.55
N ARG A 93 11.84 5.97 -4.29
CA ARG A 93 10.62 6.81 -4.36
C ARG A 93 10.00 6.81 -5.75
N LYS A 94 10.80 6.99 -6.80
CA LYS A 94 10.33 6.94 -8.19
C LYS A 94 9.73 5.57 -8.52
N PHE A 95 10.40 4.50 -8.13
CA PHE A 95 9.90 3.15 -8.35
C PHE A 95 8.59 2.89 -7.61
N VAL A 96 8.49 3.28 -6.34
CA VAL A 96 7.28 3.07 -5.53
C VAL A 96 6.07 3.79 -6.12
N SER A 97 6.23 5.01 -6.63
CA SER A 97 5.11 5.75 -7.25
C SER A 97 4.59 5.06 -8.51
N VAL A 98 5.49 4.64 -9.39
CA VAL A 98 5.13 3.90 -10.62
C VAL A 98 4.53 2.52 -10.28
N HIS A 99 5.14 1.81 -9.34
CA HIS A 99 4.66 0.49 -8.92
C HIS A 99 3.24 0.55 -8.33
N ALA A 100 2.93 1.56 -7.54
CA ALA A 100 1.60 1.74 -6.97
C ALA A 100 0.54 1.91 -8.08
N SER A 101 0.78 2.79 -9.05
CA SER A 101 -0.12 3.01 -10.18
C SER A 101 -0.33 1.73 -11.00
N PHE A 102 0.77 1.05 -11.34
CA PHE A 102 0.70 -0.23 -12.05
C PHE A 102 -0.04 -1.30 -11.26
N HIS A 103 0.23 -1.41 -9.95
CA HIS A 103 -0.44 -2.40 -9.10
C HIS A 103 -1.94 -2.15 -9.04
N ASN A 104 -2.37 -0.93 -8.79
CA ASN A 104 -3.78 -0.57 -8.69
C ASN A 104 -4.51 -0.82 -10.01
N HIS A 105 -3.89 -0.47 -11.13
CA HIS A 105 -4.49 -0.68 -12.46
C HIS A 105 -4.73 -2.17 -12.80
N PHE A 106 -3.77 -3.06 -12.49
CA PHE A 106 -3.84 -4.47 -12.90
C PHE A 106 -4.33 -5.44 -11.83
N ASN A 107 -4.43 -5.04 -10.57
CA ASN A 107 -4.78 -5.92 -9.45
C ASN A 107 -5.97 -5.42 -8.62
N SER A 108 -6.76 -4.51 -9.17
CA SER A 108 -7.97 -4.00 -8.51
C SER A 108 -8.88 -5.15 -8.08
N GLU A 109 -9.32 -5.12 -6.83
CA GLU A 109 -10.26 -6.06 -6.20
C GLU A 109 -9.95 -7.57 -6.36
N ARG A 110 -8.73 -7.95 -6.71
CA ARG A 110 -8.38 -9.34 -7.04
C ARG A 110 -8.87 -10.37 -6.02
N HIS A 111 -8.87 -10.03 -4.74
CA HIS A 111 -9.24 -10.94 -3.65
C HIS A 111 -10.75 -10.92 -3.32
N LEU A 112 -11.51 -10.04 -3.94
CA LEU A 112 -12.95 -9.88 -3.74
C LEU A 112 -13.78 -10.47 -4.87
N ILE A 113 -13.17 -10.78 -6.02
CA ILE A 113 -13.83 -11.25 -7.22
C ILE A 113 -13.35 -12.65 -7.62
N ASP A 114 -14.19 -13.37 -8.36
CA ASP A 114 -13.84 -14.66 -8.92
C ASP A 114 -12.77 -14.56 -10.02
N ARG A 115 -12.22 -15.72 -10.38
CA ARG A 115 -11.11 -15.81 -11.33
C ARG A 115 -11.48 -15.32 -12.73
N GLU A 116 -12.67 -15.58 -13.21
CA GLU A 116 -13.08 -15.24 -14.59
C GLU A 116 -13.33 -13.73 -14.70
N THR A 117 -14.02 -13.15 -13.73
CA THR A 117 -14.20 -11.70 -13.62
C THR A 117 -12.84 -10.99 -13.54
N TYR A 118 -11.90 -11.52 -12.73
CA TYR A 118 -10.56 -10.96 -12.64
C TYR A 118 -9.81 -10.98 -13.98
N LYS A 119 -9.88 -12.09 -14.74
CA LYS A 119 -9.25 -12.19 -16.06
C LYS A 119 -9.83 -11.18 -17.04
N THR A 120 -11.16 -11.03 -17.05
CA THR A 120 -11.85 -10.07 -17.91
C THR A 120 -11.44 -8.63 -17.61
N ARG A 121 -11.45 -8.24 -16.33
CA ARG A 121 -11.00 -6.91 -15.89
C ARG A 121 -9.53 -6.67 -16.24
N ARG A 122 -8.67 -7.66 -16.04
CA ARG A 122 -7.25 -7.55 -16.37
C ARG A 122 -7.01 -7.42 -17.87
N SER A 123 -7.78 -8.10 -18.71
CA SER A 123 -7.71 -7.95 -20.16
C SER A 123 -8.13 -6.55 -20.61
N ALA A 124 -9.21 -6.02 -20.02
CA ALA A 124 -9.65 -4.65 -20.26
C ALA A 124 -8.58 -3.62 -19.84
N ALA A 125 -8.00 -3.79 -18.66
CA ALA A 125 -6.90 -2.95 -18.18
C ALA A 125 -5.67 -3.00 -19.10
N LEU A 126 -5.36 -4.16 -19.69
CA LEU A 126 -4.27 -4.29 -20.64
C LEU A 126 -4.56 -3.53 -21.97
N THR A 127 -5.80 -3.63 -22.46
CA THR A 127 -6.23 -2.88 -23.66
C THR A 127 -6.13 -1.38 -23.43
N GLU A 128 -6.61 -0.90 -22.28
CA GLU A 128 -6.49 0.49 -21.89
C GLU A 128 -5.03 0.95 -21.81
N TRP A 129 -4.18 0.14 -21.16
CA TRP A 129 -2.75 0.42 -21.09
C TRP A 129 -2.09 0.52 -22.47
N GLN A 130 -2.43 -0.37 -23.39
CA GLN A 130 -1.93 -0.36 -24.75
C GLN A 130 -2.37 0.88 -25.53
N SER A 131 -3.61 1.34 -25.32
CA SER A 131 -4.11 2.57 -25.96
C SER A 131 -3.38 3.83 -25.50
N LEU A 132 -2.94 3.87 -24.24
CA LEU A 132 -2.14 4.97 -23.68
C LEU A 132 -0.69 4.96 -24.18
N ALA A 133 -0.18 3.80 -24.56
CA ALA A 133 1.20 3.62 -25.07
C ALA A 133 1.31 3.79 -26.60
N ALA A 134 0.21 3.80 -27.27
CA ALA A 134 0.15 4.03 -28.72
C ALA A 134 0.18 5.52 -29.04
#